data_8e92c66bb59442b4b7a014687aceaf11
#
_entry.id   8e92c66bb59442b4b7a014687aceaf11
#
_cell.length_a   1.000
_cell.length_b   1.000
_cell.length_c   1.000
_cell.angle_alpha   90.00
_cell.angle_beta   90.00
_cell.angle_gamma   90.00
#
_symmetry.space_group_name_H-M   'P 1'
#
loop_
_entity.id
_entity.type
_entity.pdbx_description
1 polymer ?
#
loop_
_entity_poly.entity_id
_entity_poly.type
_entity_poly.pdbx_seq_one_letter_code
_entity_poly.pdbx_strand_id
1 'polypeptide(L)'
;KRPVEFLQEENYFFQLSAFSERLEQWLSDERVVIPDGKRREALGLVRQGLEDVSITRTSIDWGVTVPWDTAHVFYVWYDALINYATAVGYGSDPDRFATWWPHTLHLLAKDILRFHGVYWPAMLMAAGIEDLPRLAVHGYLLLGGEKLSKTVHGPARLTDIAPARLVEDFGVDGFRYHLLRDTPFGPDGDFSHEGMVSRYNADLANNLGNLLARVATVVGKKCEGVGPAPRAESPLAAVVAEAYRDAATAWDQIAPSIALDATWRIVRETNAHLEANEPWKAEPGPEVDAVMGDALEALRIVAVLASPALPRASQAIWERIGLTGSVTDQRLPEAATWGQYPGGLTVEKGAPLFPRISSEG
;
A
#
# COMPACT_ATOMS: atom_id res chain seq x y z
N LYS A 1 -21.37 -24.06 -24.22
CA LYS A 1 -22.05 -24.36 -22.93
C LYS A 1 -21.89 -25.84 -22.68
N ARG A 2 -21.34 -26.21 -21.53
CA ARG A 2 -21.27 -27.63 -21.09
C ARG A 2 -22.63 -27.98 -20.46
N PRO A 3 -23.11 -29.23 -20.58
CA PRO A 3 -24.31 -29.68 -19.90
C PRO A 3 -24.11 -29.56 -18.38
N VAL A 4 -25.18 -29.21 -17.66
CA VAL A 4 -25.19 -29.16 -16.19
C VAL A 4 -25.64 -30.52 -15.70
N GLU A 5 -24.83 -31.13 -14.82
CA GLU A 5 -25.18 -32.35 -14.12
C GLU A 5 -25.65 -32.02 -12.71
N PHE A 6 -26.73 -32.62 -12.27
CA PHE A 6 -27.21 -32.51 -10.89
C PHE A 6 -26.59 -33.64 -10.07
N LEU A 7 -25.78 -33.27 -9.10
CA LEU A 7 -25.24 -34.19 -8.10
C LEU A 7 -26.04 -34.02 -6.80
N GLN A 8 -26.44 -35.15 -6.19
CA GLN A 8 -26.95 -35.17 -4.84
C GLN A 8 -25.86 -35.69 -3.92
N GLU A 9 -25.56 -34.95 -2.87
CA GLU A 9 -24.53 -35.25 -1.92
C GLU A 9 -25.07 -35.03 -0.51
N GLU A 10 -24.80 -35.96 0.40
CA GLU A 10 -25.10 -35.80 1.82
C GLU A 10 -23.95 -35.05 2.48
N ASN A 11 -24.23 -33.91 3.12
CA ASN A 11 -23.22 -33.05 3.67
C ASN A 11 -23.60 -32.51 5.04
N TYR A 12 -22.60 -32.16 5.87
CA TYR A 12 -22.80 -31.35 7.06
C TYR A 12 -22.95 -29.88 6.67
N PHE A 13 -23.80 -29.16 7.38
CA PHE A 13 -24.05 -27.73 7.15
C PHE A 13 -23.67 -26.92 8.40
N PHE A 14 -23.02 -25.80 8.17
CA PHE A 14 -22.82 -24.76 9.17
C PHE A 14 -24.03 -23.82 9.16
N GLN A 15 -24.66 -23.65 10.33
CA GLN A 15 -25.85 -22.81 10.47
C GLN A 15 -25.47 -21.33 10.40
N LEU A 16 -25.08 -20.88 9.22
CA LEU A 16 -24.64 -19.50 8.97
C LEU A 16 -25.74 -18.49 9.25
N SER A 17 -27.00 -18.86 8.98
CA SER A 17 -28.19 -18.06 9.23
C SER A 17 -28.32 -17.62 10.69
N ALA A 18 -27.86 -18.42 11.66
CA ALA A 18 -27.88 -18.10 13.08
C ALA A 18 -26.97 -16.90 13.47
N PHE A 19 -26.03 -16.52 12.61
CA PHE A 19 -25.09 -15.44 12.86
C PHE A 19 -25.47 -14.11 12.19
N SER A 20 -26.60 -14.03 11.49
CA SER A 20 -27.02 -12.87 10.71
C SER A 20 -27.02 -11.57 11.52
N GLU A 21 -27.62 -11.57 12.70
CA GLU A 21 -27.73 -10.39 13.57
C GLU A 21 -26.35 -9.93 14.07
N ARG A 22 -25.50 -10.86 14.51
CA ARG A 22 -24.14 -10.56 14.99
C ARG A 22 -23.23 -10.03 13.87
N LEU A 23 -23.36 -10.59 12.67
CA LEU A 23 -22.63 -10.12 11.48
C LEU A 23 -23.09 -8.72 11.06
N GLU A 24 -24.41 -8.46 11.09
CA GLU A 24 -24.92 -7.13 10.80
C GLU A 24 -24.43 -6.10 11.81
N GLN A 25 -24.41 -6.44 13.10
CA GLN A 25 -23.86 -5.58 14.15
C GLN A 25 -22.38 -5.29 13.91
N TRP A 26 -21.56 -6.30 13.63
CA TRP A 26 -20.12 -6.13 13.35
C TRP A 26 -19.89 -5.27 12.11
N LEU A 27 -20.60 -5.53 11.00
CA LEU A 27 -20.49 -4.76 9.75
C LEU A 27 -21.06 -3.33 9.85
N SER A 28 -21.76 -2.99 10.94
CA SER A 28 -22.22 -1.62 11.19
C SER A 28 -21.11 -0.69 11.63
N ASP A 29 -19.97 -1.20 12.15
CA ASP A 29 -18.77 -0.41 12.41
C ASP A 29 -18.04 -0.10 11.09
N GLU A 30 -17.90 1.19 10.77
CA GLU A 30 -17.29 1.67 9.53
C GLU A 30 -15.80 1.33 9.39
N ARG A 31 -15.15 0.90 10.48
CA ARG A 31 -13.72 0.60 10.53
C ARG A 31 -13.39 -0.85 10.17
N VAL A 32 -14.37 -1.76 10.16
CA VAL A 32 -14.11 -3.20 10.03
C VAL A 32 -13.80 -3.64 8.61
N VAL A 33 -14.35 -2.95 7.59
CA VAL A 33 -14.07 -3.25 6.18
C VAL A 33 -13.75 -1.96 5.43
N ILE A 34 -12.61 -1.92 4.79
CA ILE A 34 -12.10 -0.79 4.01
C ILE A 34 -11.99 -1.20 2.52
N PRO A 35 -12.45 -0.37 1.57
CA PRO A 35 -13.18 0.88 1.74
C PRO A 35 -14.66 0.65 2.08
N ASP A 36 -15.35 1.69 2.54
CA ASP A 36 -16.76 1.64 2.98
C ASP A 36 -17.73 1.04 1.95
N GLY A 37 -17.48 1.26 0.66
CA GLY A 37 -18.26 0.62 -0.41
C GLY A 37 -18.26 -0.92 -0.30
N LYS A 38 -17.14 -1.53 0.09
CA LYS A 38 -17.01 -2.97 0.30
C LYS A 38 -17.67 -3.44 1.59
N ARG A 39 -17.65 -2.62 2.62
CA ARG A 39 -18.42 -2.86 3.84
C ARG A 39 -19.91 -2.91 3.56
N ARG A 40 -20.43 -1.92 2.81
CA ARG A 40 -21.85 -1.89 2.41
C ARG A 40 -22.23 -3.08 1.53
N GLU A 41 -21.34 -3.56 0.66
CA GLU A 41 -21.53 -4.76 -0.14
C GLU A 41 -21.69 -6.00 0.77
N ALA A 42 -20.79 -6.21 1.73
CA ALA A 42 -20.86 -7.30 2.68
C ALA A 42 -22.13 -7.22 3.56
N LEU A 43 -22.47 -6.02 4.06
CA LEU A 43 -23.68 -5.77 4.83
C LEU A 43 -24.95 -6.07 4.02
N GLY A 44 -24.93 -5.71 2.74
CA GLY A 44 -26.01 -6.03 1.80
C GLY A 44 -26.23 -7.53 1.63
N LEU A 45 -25.17 -8.33 1.58
CA LEU A 45 -25.25 -9.80 1.53
C LEU A 45 -25.92 -10.37 2.79
N VAL A 46 -25.56 -9.87 3.97
CA VAL A 46 -26.17 -10.31 5.23
C VAL A 46 -27.66 -9.96 5.28
N ARG A 47 -28.04 -8.74 4.88
CA ARG A 47 -29.42 -8.24 4.90
C ARG A 47 -30.37 -8.89 3.88
N GLN A 48 -29.82 -9.46 2.81
CA GLN A 48 -30.60 -10.26 1.86
C GLN A 48 -31.08 -11.60 2.43
N GLY A 49 -30.56 -12.01 3.58
CA GLY A 49 -30.79 -13.29 4.22
C GLY A 49 -29.66 -14.28 3.95
N LEU A 50 -29.17 -14.88 5.01
CA LEU A 50 -28.12 -15.89 4.92
C LEU A 50 -28.73 -17.28 4.94
N GLU A 51 -28.31 -18.12 3.99
CA GLU A 51 -28.61 -19.54 3.96
C GLU A 51 -27.48 -20.33 4.64
N ASP A 52 -27.81 -21.47 5.25
CA ASP A 52 -26.85 -22.38 5.82
C ASP A 52 -25.94 -22.95 4.72
N VAL A 53 -24.66 -23.13 5.03
CA VAL A 53 -23.65 -23.48 4.02
C VAL A 53 -23.07 -24.88 4.27
N SER A 54 -22.97 -25.67 3.20
CA SER A 54 -22.33 -26.97 3.25
C SER A 54 -20.83 -26.82 3.55
N ILE A 55 -20.36 -27.54 4.58
CA ILE A 55 -18.97 -27.50 5.06
C ILE A 55 -18.18 -28.78 4.77
N THR A 56 -18.82 -29.78 4.18
CA THR A 56 -18.16 -31.05 3.85
C THR A 56 -18.40 -31.47 2.41
N ARG A 57 -17.63 -32.47 1.95
CA ARG A 57 -17.76 -33.11 0.65
C ARG A 57 -17.56 -34.62 0.81
N THR A 58 -18.31 -35.42 0.05
CA THR A 58 -18.13 -36.86 -0.08
C THR A 58 -17.65 -37.29 -1.46
N SER A 59 -17.73 -36.38 -2.43
CA SER A 59 -17.34 -36.62 -3.83
C SER A 59 -15.84 -36.44 -4.10
N ILE A 60 -15.04 -36.06 -3.09
CA ILE A 60 -13.59 -35.88 -3.16
C ILE A 60 -12.92 -36.69 -2.05
N ASP A 61 -11.82 -37.37 -2.42
CA ASP A 61 -11.03 -38.18 -1.47
C ASP A 61 -9.87 -37.38 -0.83
N TRP A 62 -9.53 -36.21 -1.37
CA TRP A 62 -8.44 -35.39 -0.89
C TRP A 62 -8.95 -34.20 -0.07
N GLY A 63 -8.43 -34.06 1.14
CA GLY A 63 -8.78 -32.98 2.05
C GLY A 63 -8.57 -33.34 3.51
N VAL A 64 -8.94 -32.45 4.42
CA VAL A 64 -8.95 -32.70 5.87
C VAL A 64 -10.17 -33.53 6.20
N THR A 65 -9.96 -34.77 6.67
CA THR A 65 -11.04 -35.70 7.04
C THR A 65 -11.80 -35.17 8.25
N VAL A 66 -13.13 -35.31 8.20
CA VAL A 66 -14.00 -34.98 9.33
C VAL A 66 -13.79 -35.96 10.48
N PRO A 67 -13.39 -35.52 11.70
CA PRO A 67 -12.98 -36.43 12.77
C PRO A 67 -14.06 -37.39 13.27
N TRP A 68 -15.33 -37.01 13.16
CA TRP A 68 -16.48 -37.79 13.62
C TRP A 68 -17.17 -38.58 12.50
N ASP A 69 -16.77 -38.33 11.22
CA ASP A 69 -17.30 -39.04 10.06
C ASP A 69 -16.28 -39.08 8.93
N THR A 70 -15.51 -40.14 8.87
CA THR A 70 -14.38 -40.30 7.94
C THR A 70 -14.77 -40.48 6.46
N ALA A 71 -16.08 -40.60 6.16
CA ALA A 71 -16.57 -40.59 4.79
C ALA A 71 -16.61 -39.16 4.18
N HIS A 72 -16.39 -38.14 4.99
CA HIS A 72 -16.41 -36.74 4.59
C HIS A 72 -15.03 -36.09 4.72
N VAL A 73 -14.75 -35.14 3.84
CA VAL A 73 -13.66 -34.16 3.98
C VAL A 73 -14.22 -32.76 4.13
N PHE A 74 -13.52 -31.88 4.85
CA PHE A 74 -13.94 -30.49 4.96
C PHE A 74 -13.86 -29.78 3.60
N TYR A 75 -14.83 -28.92 3.34
CA TYR A 75 -14.82 -28.01 2.21
C TYR A 75 -13.67 -27.01 2.35
N VAL A 76 -12.91 -26.81 1.28
CA VAL A 76 -11.62 -26.09 1.25
C VAL A 76 -11.66 -24.72 1.94
N TRP A 77 -12.74 -23.96 1.84
CA TRP A 77 -12.82 -22.64 2.49
C TRP A 77 -12.89 -22.73 4.02
N TYR A 78 -13.44 -23.78 4.60
CA TYR A 78 -13.44 -24.00 6.05
C TYR A 78 -12.06 -24.39 6.57
N ASP A 79 -11.32 -25.19 5.81
CA ASP A 79 -9.93 -25.52 6.09
C ASP A 79 -9.02 -24.30 5.84
N ALA A 80 -9.17 -23.66 4.67
CA ALA A 80 -8.31 -22.53 4.29
C ALA A 80 -8.43 -21.31 5.21
N LEU A 81 -9.62 -20.95 5.68
CA LEU A 81 -9.81 -19.76 6.50
C LEU A 81 -9.20 -19.88 7.89
N ILE A 82 -9.20 -21.08 8.49
CA ILE A 82 -8.63 -21.28 9.84
C ILE A 82 -7.11 -21.05 9.87
N ASN A 83 -6.41 -21.13 8.72
CA ASN A 83 -4.96 -20.93 8.67
C ASN A 83 -4.51 -19.56 9.19
N TYR A 84 -5.32 -18.52 9.04
CA TYR A 84 -5.00 -17.19 9.56
C TYR A 84 -4.84 -17.19 11.08
N ALA A 85 -5.73 -17.87 11.78
CA ALA A 85 -5.70 -17.98 13.23
C ALA A 85 -4.58 -18.93 13.70
N THR A 86 -4.42 -20.09 13.04
CA THR A 86 -3.39 -21.09 13.42
C THR A 86 -1.97 -20.59 13.14
N ALA A 87 -1.77 -19.78 12.08
CA ALA A 87 -0.48 -19.15 11.77
C ALA A 87 0.05 -18.24 12.90
N VAL A 88 -0.84 -17.67 13.69
CA VAL A 88 -0.49 -16.81 14.83
C VAL A 88 -0.67 -17.49 16.18
N GLY A 89 -0.89 -18.83 16.21
CA GLY A 89 -0.84 -19.62 17.45
C GLY A 89 -2.17 -20.17 17.94
N TYR A 90 -3.30 -19.96 17.25
CA TYR A 90 -4.58 -20.52 17.69
C TYR A 90 -4.48 -22.06 17.87
N GLY A 91 -4.87 -22.53 19.04
CA GLY A 91 -4.82 -23.95 19.42
C GLY A 91 -3.43 -24.50 19.76
N SER A 92 -2.34 -23.75 19.64
CA SER A 92 -0.96 -24.21 19.88
C SER A 92 -0.13 -23.30 20.78
N ASP A 93 -0.31 -21.99 20.70
CA ASP A 93 0.46 -20.96 21.43
C ASP A 93 -0.47 -19.80 21.83
N PRO A 94 -1.14 -19.89 22.99
CA PRO A 94 -2.11 -18.88 23.43
C PRO A 94 -1.51 -17.47 23.60
N ASP A 95 -0.25 -17.36 24.05
CA ASP A 95 0.40 -16.06 24.29
C ASP A 95 0.70 -15.37 22.95
N ARG A 96 1.18 -16.11 21.97
CA ARG A 96 1.38 -15.62 20.61
C ARG A 96 0.06 -15.21 19.96
N PHE A 97 -0.99 -16.02 20.12
CA PHE A 97 -2.32 -15.71 19.60
C PHE A 97 -2.87 -14.42 20.20
N ALA A 98 -2.83 -14.28 21.54
CA ALA A 98 -3.28 -13.09 22.23
C ALA A 98 -2.50 -11.82 21.85
N THR A 99 -1.22 -11.97 21.49
CA THR A 99 -0.37 -10.84 21.06
C THR A 99 -0.69 -10.38 19.65
N TRP A 100 -0.91 -11.29 18.70
CA TRP A 100 -0.99 -10.93 17.28
C TRP A 100 -2.42 -10.83 16.75
N TRP A 101 -3.31 -11.70 17.23
CA TRP A 101 -4.66 -11.82 16.67
C TRP A 101 -5.50 -10.53 16.76
N PRO A 102 -5.53 -9.77 17.87
CA PRO A 102 -6.33 -8.54 17.97
C PRO A 102 -5.92 -7.44 16.99
N HIS A 103 -4.74 -7.53 16.40
CA HIS A 103 -4.21 -6.57 15.42
C HIS A 103 -4.31 -7.04 13.97
N THR A 104 -5.04 -8.14 13.73
CA THR A 104 -5.11 -8.76 12.40
C THR A 104 -5.90 -7.89 11.41
N LEU A 105 -5.28 -7.65 10.26
CA LEU A 105 -5.88 -7.05 9.09
C LEU A 105 -5.72 -8.02 7.90
N HIS A 106 -6.83 -8.45 7.31
CA HIS A 106 -6.81 -9.24 6.08
C HIS A 106 -6.81 -8.33 4.85
N LEU A 107 -5.77 -8.43 4.03
CA LEU A 107 -5.70 -7.77 2.73
C LEU A 107 -6.14 -8.77 1.66
N LEU A 108 -7.23 -8.47 0.95
CA LEU A 108 -7.85 -9.41 0.03
C LEU A 108 -8.51 -8.75 -1.19
N ALA A 109 -8.66 -9.52 -2.27
CA ALA A 109 -9.36 -9.08 -3.46
C ALA A 109 -10.89 -9.22 -3.30
N LYS A 110 -11.63 -8.42 -4.05
CA LYS A 110 -13.10 -8.32 -3.95
C LYS A 110 -13.87 -9.63 -4.17
N ASP A 111 -13.33 -10.59 -4.92
CA ASP A 111 -13.99 -11.87 -5.24
C ASP A 111 -14.10 -12.81 -4.05
N ILE A 112 -13.26 -12.64 -3.03
CA ILE A 112 -13.30 -13.44 -1.81
C ILE A 112 -13.90 -12.69 -0.61
N LEU A 113 -14.51 -11.52 -0.85
CA LEU A 113 -15.15 -10.72 0.20
C LEU A 113 -16.22 -11.51 0.96
N ARG A 114 -17.05 -12.30 0.26
CA ARG A 114 -18.10 -13.10 0.91
C ARG A 114 -17.53 -14.09 1.92
N PHE A 115 -16.41 -14.74 1.59
CA PHE A 115 -15.74 -15.67 2.48
C PHE A 115 -15.15 -15.00 3.71
N HIS A 116 -14.51 -13.84 3.55
CA HIS A 116 -13.83 -13.14 4.64
C HIS A 116 -14.73 -12.17 5.42
N GLY A 117 -15.77 -11.65 4.79
CA GLY A 117 -16.70 -10.69 5.41
C GLY A 117 -17.97 -11.31 5.97
N VAL A 118 -18.24 -12.59 5.65
CA VAL A 118 -19.44 -13.27 6.12
C VAL A 118 -19.12 -14.63 6.77
N TYR A 119 -18.51 -15.57 6.01
CA TYR A 119 -18.27 -16.92 6.52
C TYR A 119 -17.23 -16.94 7.63
N TRP A 120 -16.09 -16.30 7.41
CA TRP A 120 -14.98 -16.29 8.38
C TRP A 120 -15.34 -15.65 9.72
N PRO A 121 -15.94 -14.45 9.79
CA PRO A 121 -16.40 -13.90 11.05
C PRO A 121 -17.42 -14.79 11.77
N ALA A 122 -18.34 -15.39 11.04
CA ALA A 122 -19.30 -16.33 11.64
C ALA A 122 -18.62 -17.58 12.22
N MET A 123 -17.60 -18.14 11.55
CA MET A 123 -16.81 -19.26 12.06
C MET A 123 -16.07 -18.86 13.34
N LEU A 124 -15.44 -17.68 13.37
CA LEU A 124 -14.78 -17.15 14.57
C LEU A 124 -15.75 -16.98 15.74
N MET A 125 -16.90 -16.37 15.47
CA MET A 125 -17.96 -16.22 16.47
C MET A 125 -18.45 -17.58 17.01
N ALA A 126 -18.58 -18.59 16.14
CA ALA A 126 -18.95 -19.95 16.52
C ALA A 126 -17.88 -20.64 17.39
N ALA A 127 -16.61 -20.32 17.15
CA ALA A 127 -15.47 -20.79 17.93
C ALA A 127 -15.25 -20.02 19.25
N GLY A 128 -16.09 -19.00 19.54
CA GLY A 128 -15.95 -18.15 20.73
C GLY A 128 -14.83 -17.10 20.65
N ILE A 129 -14.36 -16.80 19.44
CA ILE A 129 -13.37 -15.75 19.19
C ILE A 129 -14.12 -14.45 18.89
N GLU A 130 -14.09 -13.53 19.85
CA GLU A 130 -14.82 -12.25 19.79
C GLU A 130 -14.06 -11.14 19.04
N ASP A 131 -12.72 -11.20 19.06
CA ASP A 131 -11.87 -10.28 18.30
C ASP A 131 -11.89 -10.68 16.83
N LEU A 132 -12.66 -9.95 16.03
CA LEU A 132 -12.78 -10.22 14.59
C LEU A 132 -11.79 -9.37 13.79
N PRO A 133 -11.13 -9.95 12.76
CA PRO A 133 -10.14 -9.23 11.97
C PRO A 133 -10.77 -8.12 11.14
N ARG A 134 -10.04 -7.03 10.93
CA ARG A 134 -10.39 -6.01 9.96
C ARG A 134 -10.08 -6.49 8.53
N LEU A 135 -10.81 -5.97 7.55
CA LEU A 135 -10.63 -6.31 6.15
C LEU A 135 -10.24 -5.10 5.32
N ALA A 136 -9.22 -5.24 4.49
CA ALA A 136 -8.86 -4.28 3.45
C ALA A 136 -9.07 -4.95 2.08
N VAL A 137 -10.05 -4.46 1.31
CA VAL A 137 -10.55 -5.12 0.11
C VAL A 137 -10.21 -4.31 -1.13
N HIS A 138 -9.31 -4.84 -1.96
CA HIS A 138 -8.92 -4.21 -3.22
C HIS A 138 -9.68 -4.76 -4.42
N GLY A 139 -9.69 -3.98 -5.53
CA GLY A 139 -10.20 -4.38 -6.83
C GLY A 139 -9.24 -5.29 -7.59
N TYR A 140 -9.59 -5.60 -8.83
CA TYR A 140 -8.72 -6.35 -9.73
C TYR A 140 -7.74 -5.43 -10.45
N LEU A 141 -6.60 -5.99 -10.84
CA LEU A 141 -5.80 -5.43 -11.93
C LEU A 141 -6.38 -5.94 -13.24
N LEU A 142 -6.76 -4.99 -14.09
CA LEU A 142 -7.25 -5.22 -15.42
C LEU A 142 -6.12 -4.97 -16.44
N LEU A 143 -6.27 -5.51 -17.62
CA LEU A 143 -5.43 -5.23 -18.77
C LEU A 143 -6.33 -5.02 -19.99
N GLY A 144 -6.46 -3.76 -20.44
CA GLY A 144 -7.40 -3.38 -21.49
C GLY A 144 -8.87 -3.62 -21.09
N GLY A 145 -9.21 -3.33 -19.84
CA GLY A 145 -10.56 -3.48 -19.29
C GLY A 145 -10.96 -4.90 -18.90
N GLU A 146 -10.08 -5.90 -19.09
CA GLU A 146 -10.37 -7.30 -18.77
C GLU A 146 -9.52 -7.79 -17.60
N LYS A 147 -10.10 -8.62 -16.71
CA LYS A 147 -9.35 -9.22 -15.57
C LYS A 147 -8.15 -10.00 -16.09
N LEU A 148 -6.97 -9.77 -15.50
CA LEU A 148 -5.75 -10.52 -15.77
C LEU A 148 -6.00 -12.02 -15.60
N SER A 149 -5.93 -12.78 -16.69
CA SER A 149 -6.05 -14.23 -16.67
C SER A 149 -5.28 -14.89 -17.80
N LYS A 150 -4.76 -16.11 -17.54
CA LYS A 150 -4.04 -16.91 -18.53
C LYS A 150 -4.91 -17.25 -19.75
N THR A 151 -6.21 -17.41 -19.54
CA THR A 151 -7.17 -17.79 -20.59
C THR A 151 -7.44 -16.64 -21.55
N VAL A 152 -7.50 -15.40 -21.04
CA VAL A 152 -7.83 -14.21 -21.85
C VAL A 152 -6.59 -13.64 -22.56
N HIS A 153 -5.48 -13.49 -21.81
CA HIS A 153 -4.33 -12.75 -22.32
C HIS A 153 -3.22 -13.63 -22.90
N GLY A 154 -3.25 -14.93 -22.61
CA GLY A 154 -2.20 -15.87 -22.98
C GLY A 154 -0.91 -15.72 -22.17
N PRO A 155 -0.04 -16.74 -22.16
CA PRO A 155 1.15 -16.74 -21.31
C PRO A 155 2.19 -15.70 -21.70
N ALA A 156 2.39 -15.40 -23.00
CA ALA A 156 3.39 -14.43 -23.46
C ALA A 156 3.10 -13.02 -22.92
N ARG A 157 1.86 -12.51 -23.11
CA ARG A 157 1.46 -11.17 -22.65
C ARG A 157 1.52 -11.04 -21.13
N LEU A 158 1.25 -12.13 -20.39
CA LEU A 158 1.39 -12.13 -18.94
C LEU A 158 2.86 -12.12 -18.48
N THR A 159 3.78 -12.65 -19.29
CA THR A 159 5.21 -12.58 -19.02
C THR A 159 5.72 -11.16 -19.10
N ASP A 160 5.24 -10.36 -20.09
CA ASP A 160 5.68 -8.97 -20.26
C ASP A 160 5.25 -8.04 -19.10
N ILE A 161 4.17 -8.39 -18.40
CA ILE A 161 3.67 -7.66 -17.24
C ILE A 161 3.90 -8.39 -15.91
N ALA A 162 4.71 -9.45 -15.93
CA ALA A 162 5.08 -10.15 -14.70
C ALA A 162 5.85 -9.20 -13.76
N PRO A 163 5.60 -9.25 -12.44
CA PRO A 163 6.28 -8.38 -11.47
C PRO A 163 7.80 -8.36 -11.63
N ALA A 164 8.42 -9.53 -11.88
CA ALA A 164 9.86 -9.63 -12.09
C ALA A 164 10.31 -8.80 -13.30
N ARG A 165 9.58 -8.88 -14.43
CA ARG A 165 9.89 -8.12 -15.64
C ARG A 165 9.73 -6.62 -15.41
N LEU A 166 8.64 -6.20 -14.77
CA LEU A 166 8.41 -4.79 -14.46
C LEU A 166 9.46 -4.23 -13.49
N VAL A 167 9.95 -5.06 -12.56
CA VAL A 167 11.06 -4.67 -11.68
C VAL A 167 12.38 -4.55 -12.42
N GLU A 168 12.64 -5.38 -13.45
CA GLU A 168 13.81 -5.22 -14.32
C GLU A 168 13.78 -3.89 -15.10
N ASP A 169 12.61 -3.53 -15.64
CA ASP A 169 12.45 -2.35 -16.50
C ASP A 169 12.37 -1.03 -15.71
N PHE A 170 11.72 -1.02 -14.54
CA PHE A 170 11.41 0.19 -13.76
C PHE A 170 12.10 0.26 -12.39
N GLY A 171 12.80 -0.79 -12.00
CA GLY A 171 13.29 -0.95 -10.63
C GLY A 171 12.16 -1.23 -9.62
N VAL A 172 12.54 -1.68 -8.42
CA VAL A 172 11.58 -1.99 -7.34
C VAL A 172 10.73 -0.76 -7.00
N ASP A 173 11.34 0.41 -6.90
CA ASP A 173 10.67 1.64 -6.47
C ASP A 173 9.67 2.13 -7.53
N GLY A 174 10.04 2.09 -8.82
CA GLY A 174 9.12 2.46 -9.90
C GLY A 174 7.89 1.54 -9.96
N PHE A 175 8.11 0.23 -9.81
CA PHE A 175 7.03 -0.76 -9.78
C PHE A 175 6.10 -0.54 -8.58
N ARG A 176 6.64 -0.41 -7.36
CA ARG A 176 5.85 -0.17 -6.14
C ARG A 176 5.08 1.14 -6.22
N TYR A 177 5.75 2.21 -6.66
CA TYR A 177 5.13 3.53 -6.78
C TYR A 177 3.93 3.50 -7.72
N HIS A 178 4.07 2.88 -8.90
CA HIS A 178 2.97 2.77 -9.85
C HIS A 178 1.76 2.07 -9.23
N LEU A 179 1.96 0.89 -8.63
CA LEU A 179 0.86 0.12 -8.04
C LEU A 179 0.15 0.84 -6.89
N LEU A 180 0.90 1.59 -6.08
CA LEU A 180 0.35 2.30 -4.92
C LEU A 180 -0.25 3.67 -5.30
N ARG A 181 0.20 4.28 -6.41
CA ARG A 181 -0.17 5.64 -6.80
C ARG A 181 -1.24 5.72 -7.88
N ASP A 182 -1.25 4.77 -8.82
CA ASP A 182 -2.05 4.87 -10.04
C ASP A 182 -3.54 4.69 -9.78
N THR A 183 -3.91 3.65 -9.06
CA THR A 183 -5.31 3.31 -8.81
C THR A 183 -5.66 3.54 -7.34
N PRO A 184 -6.79 4.20 -7.03
CA PRO A 184 -7.33 4.26 -5.67
C PRO A 184 -7.56 2.85 -5.12
N PHE A 185 -7.34 2.67 -3.82
CA PHE A 185 -7.60 1.39 -3.16
C PHE A 185 -9.10 1.07 -3.14
N GLY A 186 -9.48 -0.13 -3.62
CA GLY A 186 -10.87 -0.60 -3.65
C GLY A 186 -11.46 -0.81 -5.05
N PRO A 187 -11.48 0.17 -5.95
CA PRO A 187 -11.86 -0.01 -7.35
C PRO A 187 -10.89 -0.90 -8.14
N ASP A 188 -11.35 -1.38 -9.32
CA ASP A 188 -10.49 -2.03 -10.28
C ASP A 188 -9.54 -1.00 -10.92
N GLY A 189 -8.30 -1.39 -11.19
CA GLY A 189 -7.29 -0.58 -11.87
C GLY A 189 -6.88 -1.20 -13.19
N ASP A 190 -6.89 -0.40 -14.27
CA ASP A 190 -6.45 -0.87 -15.58
C ASP A 190 -4.97 -0.56 -15.78
N PHE A 191 -4.15 -1.60 -15.82
CA PHE A 191 -2.72 -1.47 -16.02
C PHE A 191 -2.38 -1.23 -17.47
N SER A 192 -1.50 -0.25 -17.74
CA SER A 192 -0.85 -0.12 -19.04
C SER A 192 0.64 0.19 -18.86
N HIS A 193 1.48 -0.42 -19.68
CA HIS A 193 2.91 -0.17 -19.70
C HIS A 193 3.21 1.30 -20.04
N GLU A 194 2.50 1.89 -20.98
CA GLU A 194 2.63 3.31 -21.36
C GLU A 194 2.27 4.24 -20.18
N GLY A 195 1.19 3.93 -19.46
CA GLY A 195 0.80 4.65 -18.24
C GLY A 195 1.88 4.58 -17.17
N MET A 196 2.51 3.42 -17.00
CA MET A 196 3.61 3.24 -16.08
C MET A 196 4.84 4.06 -16.46
N VAL A 197 5.27 4.05 -17.73
CA VAL A 197 6.36 4.89 -18.26
C VAL A 197 6.05 6.37 -18.07
N SER A 198 4.84 6.80 -18.41
CA SER A 198 4.42 8.20 -18.28
C SER A 198 4.49 8.67 -16.83
N ARG A 199 3.92 7.90 -15.90
CA ARG A 199 3.93 8.22 -14.47
C ARG A 199 5.33 8.19 -13.88
N TYR A 200 6.13 7.18 -14.20
CA TYR A 200 7.53 7.09 -13.77
C TYR A 200 8.31 8.33 -14.19
N ASN A 201 8.22 8.71 -15.47
CA ASN A 201 8.93 9.88 -15.98
C ASN A 201 8.41 11.20 -15.36
N ALA A 202 7.10 11.37 -15.23
CA ALA A 202 6.50 12.59 -14.68
C ALA A 202 6.81 12.75 -13.18
N ASP A 203 6.45 11.76 -12.39
CA ASP A 203 6.49 11.88 -10.93
C ASP A 203 7.88 11.59 -10.36
N LEU A 204 8.55 10.55 -10.84
CA LEU A 204 9.83 10.10 -10.26
C LEU A 204 11.03 10.78 -10.92
N ALA A 205 11.19 10.71 -12.24
CA ALA A 205 12.34 11.26 -12.90
C ALA A 205 12.33 12.80 -12.95
N ASN A 206 11.22 13.39 -13.45
CA ASN A 206 11.14 14.82 -13.68
C ASN A 206 10.79 15.64 -12.44
N ASN A 207 10.05 15.07 -11.50
CA ASN A 207 9.62 15.78 -10.30
C ASN A 207 10.60 15.54 -9.14
N LEU A 208 10.59 14.36 -8.52
CA LEU A 208 11.43 14.06 -7.35
C LEU A 208 12.94 13.95 -7.69
N GLY A 209 13.27 13.21 -8.75
CA GLY A 209 14.68 13.02 -9.16
C GLY A 209 15.34 14.32 -9.60
N ASN A 210 14.61 15.15 -10.35
CA ASN A 210 15.12 16.46 -10.77
C ASN A 210 15.23 17.43 -9.58
N LEU A 211 14.29 17.39 -8.62
CA LEU A 211 14.38 18.19 -7.40
C LEU A 211 15.69 17.91 -6.64
N LEU A 212 15.98 16.65 -6.34
CA LEU A 212 17.23 16.27 -5.67
C LEU A 212 18.47 16.71 -6.45
N ALA A 213 18.48 16.47 -7.78
CA ALA A 213 19.63 16.84 -8.61
C ALA A 213 19.86 18.35 -8.67
N ARG A 214 18.78 19.15 -8.69
CA ARG A 214 18.85 20.63 -8.66
C ARG A 214 19.37 21.13 -7.32
N VAL A 215 18.80 20.63 -6.22
CA VAL A 215 19.25 20.99 -4.86
C VAL A 215 20.71 20.69 -4.68
N ALA A 216 21.16 19.46 -4.98
CA ALA A 216 22.55 19.05 -4.86
C ALA A 216 23.47 19.87 -5.77
N THR A 217 23.01 20.23 -6.99
CA THR A 217 23.82 21.07 -7.92
C THR A 217 23.99 22.49 -7.39
N VAL A 218 22.94 23.09 -6.84
CA VAL A 218 23.00 24.46 -6.30
C VAL A 218 23.84 24.48 -5.02
N VAL A 219 23.62 23.54 -4.10
CA VAL A 219 24.42 23.42 -2.88
C VAL A 219 25.89 23.26 -3.21
N GLY A 220 26.23 22.39 -4.18
CA GLY A 220 27.63 22.22 -4.64
C GLY A 220 28.27 23.48 -5.21
N LYS A 221 27.50 24.35 -5.88
CA LYS A 221 28.01 25.55 -6.55
C LYS A 221 27.95 26.82 -5.67
N LYS A 222 27.00 26.91 -4.77
CA LYS A 222 26.66 28.15 -4.06
C LYS A 222 26.87 28.07 -2.54
N CYS A 223 26.91 26.83 -1.99
CA CYS A 223 27.05 26.56 -0.56
C CYS A 223 28.28 25.65 -0.31
N GLU A 224 29.28 25.64 -1.20
CA GLU A 224 30.55 24.89 -1.07
C GLU A 224 30.35 23.38 -0.84
N GLY A 225 29.23 22.80 -1.30
CA GLY A 225 28.86 21.40 -1.09
C GLY A 225 28.37 21.07 0.31
N VAL A 226 28.20 22.07 1.17
CA VAL A 226 27.69 21.90 2.54
C VAL A 226 26.23 22.37 2.62
N GLY A 227 25.36 21.49 3.06
CA GLY A 227 23.92 21.78 3.17
C GLY A 227 23.63 22.76 4.30
N PRO A 228 22.97 23.92 4.03
CA PRO A 228 22.56 24.84 5.08
C PRO A 228 21.42 24.30 5.93
N ALA A 229 21.29 24.78 7.16
CA ALA A 229 20.13 24.49 8.01
C ALA A 229 18.84 25.18 7.49
N PRO A 230 17.65 24.61 7.66
CA PRO A 230 16.39 25.23 7.25
C PRO A 230 16.03 26.42 8.14
N ARG A 231 15.23 27.34 7.61
CA ARG A 231 14.62 28.41 8.42
C ARG A 231 13.50 27.85 9.29
N ALA A 232 13.37 28.34 10.51
CA ALA A 232 12.25 28.00 11.39
C ALA A 232 10.91 28.48 10.79
N GLU A 233 10.89 29.68 10.22
CA GLU A 233 9.73 30.30 9.58
C GLU A 233 9.79 30.19 8.05
N SER A 234 9.94 28.97 7.57
CA SER A 234 9.89 28.69 6.13
C SER A 234 8.45 28.62 5.62
N PRO A 235 8.16 29.14 4.40
CA PRO A 235 6.84 28.94 3.78
C PRO A 235 6.53 27.45 3.52
N LEU A 236 7.56 26.61 3.39
CA LEU A 236 7.38 25.15 3.22
C LEU A 236 6.97 24.45 4.52
N ALA A 237 7.21 25.02 5.70
CA ALA A 237 6.88 24.40 6.98
C ALA A 237 5.37 24.13 7.12
N ALA A 238 4.54 25.08 6.76
CA ALA A 238 3.07 24.92 6.78
C ALA A 238 2.61 23.85 5.76
N VAL A 239 3.16 23.88 4.55
CA VAL A 239 2.88 22.89 3.49
C VAL A 239 3.21 21.48 3.98
N VAL A 240 4.37 21.30 4.59
CA VAL A 240 4.82 20.00 5.13
C VAL A 240 3.87 19.52 6.23
N ALA A 241 3.50 20.41 7.17
CA ALA A 241 2.61 20.04 8.26
C ALA A 241 1.21 19.59 7.78
N GLU A 242 0.67 20.25 6.76
CA GLU A 242 -0.60 19.86 6.15
C GLU A 242 -0.46 18.54 5.37
N ALA A 243 0.56 18.43 4.52
CA ALA A 243 0.80 17.26 3.70
C ALA A 243 1.04 16.00 4.57
N TYR A 244 1.75 16.14 5.68
CA TYR A 244 1.93 15.06 6.65
C TYR A 244 0.59 14.62 7.26
N ARG A 245 -0.25 15.54 7.73
CA ARG A 245 -1.56 15.19 8.31
C ARG A 245 -2.44 14.43 7.31
N ASP A 246 -2.48 14.92 6.06
CA ASP A 246 -3.25 14.31 4.99
C ASP A 246 -2.71 12.92 4.63
N ALA A 247 -1.37 12.79 4.52
CA ALA A 247 -0.72 11.51 4.24
C ALA A 247 -0.94 10.49 5.37
N ALA A 248 -0.78 10.89 6.63
CA ALA A 248 -1.00 10.01 7.77
C ALA A 248 -2.44 9.52 7.82
N THR A 249 -3.42 10.42 7.69
CA THR A 249 -4.84 10.07 7.63
C THR A 249 -5.14 9.10 6.47
N ALA A 250 -4.56 9.33 5.30
CA ALA A 250 -4.77 8.48 4.14
C ALA A 250 -4.12 7.08 4.32
N TRP A 251 -2.94 6.98 4.95
CA TRP A 251 -2.34 5.69 5.28
C TRP A 251 -3.18 4.91 6.29
N ASP A 252 -3.72 5.56 7.33
CA ASP A 252 -4.61 4.94 8.31
C ASP A 252 -5.89 4.40 7.67
N GLN A 253 -6.37 5.06 6.60
CA GLN A 253 -7.52 4.65 5.80
C GLN A 253 -7.18 3.66 4.68
N ILE A 254 -5.94 3.20 4.58
CA ILE A 254 -5.46 2.32 3.50
C ILE A 254 -5.75 2.94 2.12
N ALA A 255 -5.44 4.21 1.98
CA ALA A 255 -5.57 4.99 0.75
C ALA A 255 -4.20 5.45 0.21
N PRO A 256 -3.33 4.52 -0.24
CA PRO A 256 -1.93 4.82 -0.60
C PRO A 256 -1.81 5.86 -1.70
N SER A 257 -2.71 5.88 -2.68
CA SER A 257 -2.68 6.86 -3.77
C SER A 257 -2.89 8.30 -3.27
N ILE A 258 -3.76 8.49 -2.27
CA ILE A 258 -4.01 9.78 -1.62
C ILE A 258 -2.83 10.16 -0.73
N ALA A 259 -2.29 9.21 0.03
CA ALA A 259 -1.12 9.45 0.88
C ALA A 259 0.12 9.89 0.07
N LEU A 260 0.35 9.24 -1.06
CA LEU A 260 1.42 9.60 -1.97
C LEU A 260 1.16 10.96 -2.66
N ASP A 261 -0.09 11.29 -3.01
CA ASP A 261 -0.39 12.60 -3.57
C ASP A 261 -0.10 13.72 -2.57
N ALA A 262 -0.48 13.54 -1.31
CA ALA A 262 -0.15 14.46 -0.23
C ALA A 262 1.38 14.62 -0.07
N THR A 263 2.15 13.52 -0.12
CA THR A 263 3.61 13.57 -0.09
C THR A 263 4.17 14.31 -1.30
N TRP A 264 3.63 14.09 -2.50
CA TRP A 264 4.05 14.78 -3.74
C TRP A 264 3.69 16.26 -3.75
N ARG A 265 2.73 16.71 -2.93
CA ARG A 265 2.50 18.14 -2.70
C ARG A 265 3.76 18.82 -2.16
N ILE A 266 4.46 18.18 -1.22
CA ILE A 266 5.74 18.72 -0.71
C ILE A 266 6.77 18.84 -1.85
N VAL A 267 6.89 17.84 -2.70
CA VAL A 267 7.82 17.85 -3.85
C VAL A 267 7.48 18.98 -4.82
N ARG A 268 6.18 19.14 -5.18
CA ARG A 268 5.73 20.21 -6.08
C ARG A 268 5.98 21.61 -5.51
N GLU A 269 5.61 21.83 -4.24
CA GLU A 269 5.79 23.13 -3.58
C GLU A 269 7.27 23.46 -3.36
N THR A 270 8.13 22.46 -3.11
CA THR A 270 9.57 22.68 -3.04
C THR A 270 10.14 23.05 -4.40
N ASN A 271 9.72 22.42 -5.49
CA ASN A 271 10.09 22.84 -6.84
C ASN A 271 9.63 24.27 -7.14
N ALA A 272 8.39 24.61 -6.80
CA ALA A 272 7.86 25.98 -6.96
C ALA A 272 8.63 27.00 -6.13
N HIS A 273 9.02 26.64 -4.90
CA HIS A 273 9.86 27.47 -4.03
C HIS A 273 11.23 27.76 -4.65
N LEU A 274 11.86 26.74 -5.25
CA LEU A 274 13.13 26.93 -5.99
C LEU A 274 12.95 27.81 -7.22
N GLU A 275 11.86 27.66 -7.99
CA GLU A 275 11.59 28.49 -9.17
C GLU A 275 11.33 29.97 -8.77
N ALA A 276 10.60 30.21 -7.71
CA ALA A 276 10.27 31.56 -7.24
C ALA A 276 11.50 32.32 -6.74
N ASN A 277 12.50 31.62 -6.16
CA ASN A 277 13.69 32.24 -5.59
C ASN A 277 14.93 32.18 -6.53
N GLU A 278 14.88 31.40 -7.60
CA GLU A 278 15.95 31.23 -8.61
C GLU A 278 17.40 31.17 -8.03
N PRO A 279 17.69 30.32 -7.00
CA PRO A 279 18.95 30.36 -6.27
C PRO A 279 20.18 30.07 -7.15
N TRP A 280 19.99 29.47 -8.32
CA TRP A 280 21.05 29.26 -9.32
C TRP A 280 21.51 30.56 -9.99
N LYS A 281 20.68 31.60 -10.01
CA LYS A 281 21.02 32.94 -10.57
C LYS A 281 21.60 33.88 -9.52
N ALA A 282 21.31 33.67 -8.25
CA ALA A 282 21.74 34.52 -7.15
C ALA A 282 23.23 34.32 -6.82
N GLU A 283 23.87 35.32 -6.23
CA GLU A 283 25.20 35.20 -5.67
C GLU A 283 25.16 34.35 -4.37
N PRO A 284 26.28 33.60 -4.05
CA PRO A 284 26.36 32.89 -2.79
C PRO A 284 26.11 33.82 -1.58
N GLY A 285 25.36 33.34 -0.60
CA GLY A 285 25.07 34.09 0.62
C GLY A 285 23.82 33.63 1.36
N PRO A 286 23.45 34.33 2.45
CA PRO A 286 22.41 33.90 3.38
C PRO A 286 21.02 33.66 2.74
N GLU A 287 20.70 34.36 1.66
CA GLU A 287 19.42 34.15 0.95
C GLU A 287 19.38 32.81 0.21
N VAL A 288 20.49 32.46 -0.47
CA VAL A 288 20.65 31.15 -1.12
C VAL A 288 20.69 30.05 -0.08
N ASP A 289 21.43 30.23 1.00
CA ASP A 289 21.53 29.26 2.09
C ASP A 289 20.15 28.97 2.69
N ALA A 290 19.35 30.00 2.92
CA ALA A 290 18.00 29.87 3.44
C ALA A 290 17.09 29.02 2.52
N VAL A 291 17.12 29.28 1.21
CA VAL A 291 16.33 28.54 0.21
C VAL A 291 16.80 27.07 0.11
N MET A 292 18.11 26.85 0.14
CA MET A 292 18.70 25.50 0.05
C MET A 292 18.46 24.70 1.33
N GLY A 293 18.57 25.30 2.50
CA GLY A 293 18.23 24.66 3.77
C GLY A 293 16.77 24.21 3.83
N ASP A 294 15.86 25.06 3.39
CA ASP A 294 14.44 24.70 3.29
C ASP A 294 14.18 23.54 2.33
N ALA A 295 14.86 23.52 1.18
CA ALA A 295 14.71 22.44 0.21
C ALA A 295 15.32 21.10 0.70
N LEU A 296 16.43 21.15 1.44
CA LEU A 296 17.05 19.98 2.06
C LEU A 296 16.14 19.38 3.14
N GLU A 297 15.54 20.21 3.98
CA GLU A 297 14.58 19.76 4.98
C GLU A 297 13.33 19.14 4.34
N ALA A 298 12.79 19.74 3.30
CA ALA A 298 11.67 19.18 2.54
C ALA A 298 12.04 17.81 1.95
N LEU A 299 13.25 17.65 1.38
CA LEU A 299 13.75 16.36 0.86
C LEU A 299 13.91 15.32 1.96
N ARG A 300 14.40 15.71 3.16
CA ARG A 300 14.46 14.84 4.33
C ARG A 300 13.09 14.27 4.69
N ILE A 301 12.08 15.12 4.76
CA ILE A 301 10.71 14.71 5.12
C ILE A 301 10.07 13.88 4.01
N VAL A 302 10.27 14.26 2.73
CA VAL A 302 9.82 13.45 1.59
C VAL A 302 10.43 12.06 1.62
N ALA A 303 11.73 11.92 1.95
CA ALA A 303 12.38 10.61 2.07
C ALA A 303 11.70 9.74 3.13
N VAL A 304 11.32 10.31 4.29
CA VAL A 304 10.59 9.58 5.34
C VAL A 304 9.20 9.17 4.85
N LEU A 305 8.41 10.12 4.33
CA LEU A 305 7.00 9.87 3.95
C LEU A 305 6.86 8.98 2.71
N ALA A 306 7.81 9.01 1.78
CA ALA A 306 7.80 8.18 0.59
C ALA A 306 8.41 6.79 0.81
N SER A 307 9.11 6.53 1.90
CA SER A 307 9.83 5.27 2.15
C SER A 307 8.96 4.00 2.05
N PRO A 308 7.67 3.99 2.42
CA PRO A 308 6.82 2.82 2.22
C PRO A 308 6.63 2.44 0.75
N ALA A 309 6.64 3.42 -0.15
CA ALA A 309 6.50 3.20 -1.60
C ALA A 309 7.84 3.10 -2.33
N LEU A 310 8.82 3.90 -1.93
CA LEU A 310 10.12 4.09 -2.57
C LEU A 310 11.29 3.75 -1.62
N PRO A 311 11.42 2.52 -1.12
CA PRO A 311 12.37 2.22 -0.04
C PRO A 311 13.83 2.49 -0.42
N ARG A 312 14.24 2.21 -1.67
CA ARG A 312 15.62 2.42 -2.13
C ARG A 312 15.91 3.89 -2.45
N ALA A 313 14.99 4.56 -3.13
CA ALA A 313 15.15 5.97 -3.48
C ALA A 313 15.11 6.86 -2.25
N SER A 314 14.25 6.56 -1.28
CA SER A 314 14.18 7.27 0.00
C SER A 314 15.50 7.17 0.77
N GLN A 315 16.09 5.99 0.85
CA GLN A 315 17.40 5.80 1.45
C GLN A 315 18.50 6.56 0.67
N ALA A 316 18.47 6.52 -0.66
CA ALA A 316 19.41 7.26 -1.48
C ALA A 316 19.28 8.79 -1.33
N ILE A 317 18.08 9.32 -1.18
CA ILE A 317 17.86 10.75 -0.85
C ILE A 317 18.49 11.06 0.51
N TRP A 318 18.17 10.25 1.53
CA TRP A 318 18.66 10.39 2.90
C TRP A 318 20.21 10.48 2.94
N GLU A 319 20.88 9.55 2.29
CA GLU A 319 22.35 9.52 2.22
C GLU A 319 22.92 10.71 1.44
N ARG A 320 22.33 11.07 0.30
CA ARG A 320 22.84 12.16 -0.55
C ARG A 320 22.72 13.56 0.05
N ILE A 321 21.73 13.74 0.95
CA ILE A 321 21.67 15.00 1.72
C ILE A 321 22.55 14.97 2.98
N GLY A 322 23.40 13.93 3.12
CA GLY A 322 24.42 13.82 4.15
C GLY A 322 23.94 13.18 5.46
N LEU A 323 22.71 12.66 5.51
CA LEU A 323 22.18 12.01 6.71
C LEU A 323 22.69 10.56 6.83
N THR A 324 22.91 10.12 8.06
CA THR A 324 23.40 8.78 8.40
C THR A 324 22.30 7.87 8.93
N GLY A 325 22.56 6.57 8.99
CA GLY A 325 21.59 5.57 9.43
C GLY A 325 20.54 5.25 8.38
N SER A 326 19.47 4.59 8.79
CA SER A 326 18.40 4.17 7.88
C SER A 326 17.20 5.12 7.94
N VAL A 327 16.65 5.47 6.77
CA VAL A 327 15.38 6.18 6.67
C VAL A 327 14.23 5.36 7.28
N THR A 328 14.34 4.04 7.30
CA THR A 328 13.33 3.14 7.89
C THR A 328 13.33 3.11 9.41
N ASP A 329 14.38 3.65 10.05
CA ASP A 329 14.44 3.77 11.51
C ASP A 329 13.69 5.01 12.02
N GLN A 330 13.31 5.90 11.11
CA GLN A 330 12.59 7.11 11.44
C GLN A 330 11.16 6.78 11.91
N ARG A 331 10.69 7.52 12.91
CA ARG A 331 9.35 7.33 13.49
C ARG A 331 8.51 8.58 13.32
N LEU A 332 7.26 8.37 12.93
CA LEU A 332 6.25 9.42 12.84
C LEU A 332 5.52 9.53 14.19
N PRO A 333 5.07 10.71 14.60
CA PRO A 333 5.07 11.99 13.86
C PRO A 333 6.40 12.77 13.90
N GLU A 334 7.31 12.42 14.80
CA GLU A 334 8.52 13.21 15.10
C GLU A 334 9.35 13.46 13.86
N ALA A 335 9.62 12.43 13.05
CA ALA A 335 10.43 12.53 11.85
C ALA A 335 9.83 13.41 10.73
N ALA A 336 8.54 13.74 10.79
CA ALA A 336 7.90 14.67 9.87
C ALA A 336 7.84 16.13 10.39
N THR A 337 8.38 16.38 11.59
CA THR A 337 8.45 17.74 12.14
C THR A 337 9.50 18.56 11.39
N TRP A 338 9.15 19.79 11.01
CA TRP A 338 10.03 20.75 10.34
C TRP A 338 11.20 21.19 11.23
N GLY A 339 12.37 21.39 10.61
CA GLY A 339 13.54 21.97 11.28
C GLY A 339 14.52 20.96 11.84
N GLN A 340 14.48 19.71 11.41
CA GLN A 340 15.37 18.65 11.91
C GLN A 340 16.59 18.36 11.02
N TYR A 341 16.66 18.94 9.82
CA TYR A 341 17.90 18.87 9.05
C TYR A 341 18.97 19.74 9.74
N PRO A 342 20.08 19.14 10.21
CA PRO A 342 20.98 19.86 11.12
C PRO A 342 21.81 20.95 10.45
N GLY A 343 21.90 20.94 9.11
CA GLY A 343 22.89 21.74 8.39
C GLY A 343 24.32 21.23 8.58
N GLY A 344 25.27 21.80 7.86
CA GLY A 344 26.70 21.45 7.98
C GLY A 344 27.09 20.07 7.39
N LEU A 345 26.15 19.38 6.73
CA LEU A 345 26.38 18.07 6.13
C LEU A 345 26.80 18.19 4.67
N THR A 346 27.68 17.28 4.22
CA THR A 346 28.06 17.19 2.81
C THR A 346 26.91 16.66 1.97
N VAL A 347 26.54 17.41 0.91
CA VAL A 347 25.48 17.03 -0.02
C VAL A 347 26.10 16.50 -1.32
N GLU A 348 25.69 15.31 -1.73
CA GLU A 348 26.22 14.64 -2.90
C GLU A 348 25.22 14.65 -4.06
N LYS A 349 25.69 15.03 -5.26
CA LYS A 349 24.84 15.00 -6.46
C LYS A 349 24.53 13.58 -6.91
N GLY A 350 25.52 12.71 -6.98
CA GLY A 350 25.38 11.32 -7.44
C GLY A 350 24.87 11.18 -8.89
N ALA A 351 24.57 9.94 -9.28
CA ALA A 351 23.88 9.62 -10.52
C ALA A 351 22.38 10.02 -10.46
N PRO A 352 21.66 10.11 -11.59
CA PRO A 352 20.22 10.34 -11.57
C PRO A 352 19.51 9.34 -10.65
N LEU A 353 18.66 9.84 -9.73
CA LEU A 353 17.91 8.98 -8.80
C LEU A 353 16.95 8.06 -9.56
N PHE A 354 16.34 8.60 -10.59
CA PHE A 354 15.46 7.91 -11.53
C PHE A 354 15.89 8.28 -12.95
N PRO A 355 16.64 7.42 -13.66
CA PRO A 355 16.92 7.62 -15.07
C PRO A 355 15.64 7.66 -15.87
N ARG A 356 15.54 8.57 -16.85
CA ARG A 356 14.37 8.60 -17.74
C ARG A 356 14.27 7.34 -18.57
N ILE A 357 13.06 6.82 -18.70
CA ILE A 357 12.74 5.69 -19.57
C ILE A 357 12.22 6.23 -20.88
N SER A 358 12.79 5.81 -22.03
CA SER A 358 12.31 6.17 -23.35
C SER A 358 10.99 5.48 -23.62
N SER A 359 10.07 6.19 -24.24
CA SER A 359 8.77 5.63 -24.69
C SER A 359 8.90 4.79 -25.97
N GLU A 360 10.12 4.66 -26.52
CA GLU A 360 10.43 3.85 -27.70
C GLU A 360 11.11 2.55 -27.22
N GLY A 361 10.30 1.47 -27.09
CA GLY A 361 10.76 0.12 -26.76
C GLY A 361 9.67 -0.89 -27.03
#